data_0c66fc539cb044e2baf5bafde7ae8e63
#
_entry.id   0c66fc539cb044e2baf5bafde7ae8e63
#
_cell.length_a   1.000
_cell.length_b   1.000
_cell.length_c   1.000
_cell.angle_alpha   90.00
_cell.angle_beta   90.00
_cell.angle_gamma   90.00
#
_symmetry.space_group_name_H-M   'P 1'
#
loop_
_entity.id
_entity.type
_entity.pdbx_description
1 polymer ?
#
loop_
_entity_poly.entity_id
_entity_poly.type
_entity_poly.pdbx_seq_one_letter_code
_entity_poly.pdbx_strand_id
1 'polypeptide(L)'
;MIKKLKLTFIIIFFYLLLINVSNANLQEKIISKLQQVKTLSFNFTQKIAEKEEKGNCYIKYPLLMRCNYQNAKQKILISNGKTVAVIKKKYKKIYYYPIKITPLFTILNKEKILNLIKFSKPIKNGLKVIMFEFNDKQSNNLKIFFDKNSLEFKGWETKDAYSNNVIFTIIDLKTNKTIQDKFFKIPKEEDL
;
A
#
# COMPACT_ATOMS: atom_id res chain seq x y z
N MET A 1 -14.90 47.82 28.73
CA MET A 1 -14.14 47.41 27.52
C MET A 1 -13.32 46.14 27.73
N ILE A 2 -12.59 45.99 28.79
CA ILE A 2 -11.66 44.85 29.08
C ILE A 2 -12.38 43.48 29.18
N LYS A 3 -13.60 43.40 29.73
CA LYS A 3 -14.36 42.12 29.83
C LYS A 3 -14.79 41.55 28.47
N LYS A 4 -15.16 42.41 27.49
CA LYS A 4 -15.52 41.96 26.14
C LYS A 4 -14.30 41.42 25.37
N LEU A 5 -13.13 42.05 25.56
CA LEU A 5 -11.88 41.62 24.91
C LEU A 5 -11.41 40.26 25.42
N LYS A 6 -11.53 39.96 26.73
CA LYS A 6 -11.21 38.64 27.29
C LYS A 6 -12.13 37.54 26.78
N LEU A 7 -13.42 37.83 26.64
CA LEU A 7 -14.40 36.85 26.14
C LEU A 7 -14.12 36.49 24.66
N THR A 8 -13.78 37.47 23.82
CA THR A 8 -13.43 37.23 22.41
C THR A 8 -12.16 36.39 22.27
N PHE A 9 -11.17 36.62 23.13
CA PHE A 9 -9.91 35.83 23.12
C PHE A 9 -10.12 34.36 23.51
N ILE A 10 -11.04 34.12 24.48
CA ILE A 10 -11.40 32.75 24.90
C ILE A 10 -12.13 32.00 23.78
N ILE A 11 -13.04 32.67 23.06
CA ILE A 11 -13.79 32.07 21.95
C ILE A 11 -12.86 31.71 20.77
N ILE A 12 -11.91 32.59 20.43
CA ILE A 12 -10.92 32.32 19.35
C ILE A 12 -9.98 31.17 19.76
N PHE A 13 -9.55 31.10 21.02
CA PHE A 13 -8.70 30.01 21.51
C PHE A 13 -9.44 28.67 21.48
N PHE A 14 -10.73 28.64 21.82
CA PHE A 14 -11.57 27.43 21.74
C PHE A 14 -11.81 26.99 20.31
N TYR A 15 -11.95 27.92 19.36
CA TYR A 15 -12.10 27.63 17.92
C TYR A 15 -10.82 27.02 17.31
N LEU A 16 -9.64 27.45 17.74
CA LEU A 16 -8.34 26.91 17.31
C LEU A 16 -8.10 25.48 17.81
N LEU A 17 -8.65 25.11 18.98
CA LEU A 17 -8.57 23.74 19.50
C LEU A 17 -9.44 22.74 18.71
N LEU A 18 -10.55 23.17 18.12
CA LEU A 18 -11.46 22.30 17.37
C LEU A 18 -10.91 21.86 16.00
N ILE A 19 -9.98 22.63 15.42
CA ILE A 19 -9.44 22.34 14.08
C ILE A 19 -8.49 21.14 14.07
N ASN A 20 -7.82 20.81 15.18
CA ASN A 20 -6.86 19.72 15.26
C ASN A 20 -7.48 18.32 15.45
N VAL A 21 -8.71 18.22 15.90
CA VAL A 21 -9.39 16.94 16.22
C VAL A 21 -9.76 16.14 14.96
N SER A 22 -10.00 16.81 13.83
CA SER A 22 -10.49 16.17 12.62
C SER A 22 -9.45 15.29 11.91
N ASN A 23 -8.16 15.65 11.93
CA ASN A 23 -7.13 14.89 11.22
C ASN A 23 -6.63 13.67 12.01
N ALA A 24 -6.52 13.77 13.33
CA ALA A 24 -6.21 12.64 14.19
C ALA A 24 -7.25 11.52 14.04
N ASN A 25 -8.53 11.85 14.02
CA ASN A 25 -9.62 10.90 13.86
C ASN A 25 -9.55 10.12 12.51
N LEU A 26 -9.19 10.77 11.40
CA LEU A 26 -9.08 10.12 10.09
C LEU A 26 -7.95 9.09 10.03
N GLN A 27 -6.78 9.46 10.53
CA GLN A 27 -5.60 8.61 10.59
C GLN A 27 -5.83 7.39 11.48
N GLU A 28 -6.43 7.57 12.65
CA GLU A 28 -6.80 6.49 13.56
C GLU A 28 -7.82 5.53 12.94
N LYS A 29 -8.79 6.04 12.19
CA LYS A 29 -9.76 5.20 11.46
C LYS A 29 -9.08 4.34 10.40
N ILE A 30 -8.12 4.89 9.64
CA ILE A 30 -7.34 4.12 8.65
C ILE A 30 -6.52 3.03 9.36
N ILE A 31 -5.84 3.37 10.46
CA ILE A 31 -5.05 2.43 11.27
C ILE A 31 -5.95 1.30 11.78
N SER A 32 -7.07 1.63 12.43
CA SER A 32 -8.01 0.65 12.96
C SER A 32 -8.56 -0.29 11.88
N LYS A 33 -8.91 0.26 10.71
CA LYS A 33 -9.38 -0.55 9.58
C LYS A 33 -8.28 -1.49 9.06
N LEU A 34 -7.06 -0.98 8.87
CA LEU A 34 -5.94 -1.77 8.36
C LEU A 34 -5.49 -2.86 9.35
N GLN A 35 -5.58 -2.62 10.66
CA GLN A 35 -5.28 -3.62 11.70
C GLN A 35 -6.13 -4.89 11.56
N GLN A 36 -7.39 -4.76 11.19
CA GLN A 36 -8.33 -5.87 11.03
C GLN A 36 -8.09 -6.69 9.76
N VAL A 37 -7.30 -6.18 8.81
CA VAL A 37 -7.03 -6.85 7.54
C VAL A 37 -6.00 -7.95 7.73
N LYS A 38 -6.37 -9.19 7.42
CA LYS A 38 -5.47 -10.37 7.40
C LYS A 38 -5.04 -10.72 5.99
N THR A 39 -6.00 -10.66 5.05
CA THR A 39 -5.76 -10.97 3.63
C THR A 39 -6.43 -9.94 2.73
N LEU A 40 -5.87 -9.74 1.54
CA LEU A 40 -6.42 -8.92 0.47
C LEU A 40 -6.48 -9.75 -0.81
N SER A 41 -7.56 -9.58 -1.57
CA SER A 41 -7.69 -10.15 -2.92
C SER A 41 -8.32 -9.08 -3.81
N PHE A 42 -7.71 -8.78 -4.96
CA PHE A 42 -8.11 -7.65 -5.79
C PHE A 42 -7.62 -7.78 -7.23
N ASN A 43 -8.27 -7.06 -8.14
CA ASN A 43 -7.75 -6.75 -9.45
C ASN A 43 -6.83 -5.52 -9.36
N PHE A 44 -5.88 -5.39 -10.28
CA PHE A 44 -4.98 -4.23 -10.27
C PHE A 44 -4.67 -3.74 -11.68
N THR A 45 -4.28 -2.46 -11.75
CA THR A 45 -3.49 -1.90 -12.83
C THR A 45 -2.14 -1.46 -12.30
N GLN A 46 -1.07 -1.73 -13.05
CA GLN A 46 0.27 -1.26 -12.76
C GLN A 46 0.78 -0.45 -13.94
N LYS A 47 1.12 0.82 -13.71
CA LYS A 47 1.70 1.70 -14.70
C LYS A 47 3.18 1.93 -14.40
N ILE A 48 4.05 1.74 -15.42
CA ILE A 48 5.49 2.02 -15.38
C ILE A 48 5.82 2.80 -16.66
N ALA A 49 6.17 4.08 -16.53
CA ALA A 49 6.26 4.99 -17.66
C ALA A 49 4.98 4.91 -18.54
N GLU A 50 5.10 4.58 -19.81
CA GLU A 50 3.95 4.47 -20.74
C GLU A 50 3.33 3.06 -20.79
N LYS A 51 3.89 2.10 -20.05
CA LYS A 51 3.38 0.71 -20.05
C LYS A 51 2.37 0.51 -18.93
N GLU A 52 1.22 -0.05 -19.29
CA GLU A 52 0.20 -0.50 -18.35
C GLU A 52 0.09 -2.02 -18.38
N GLU A 53 0.08 -2.64 -17.22
CA GLU A 53 -0.16 -4.06 -17.02
C GLU A 53 -1.33 -4.23 -16.05
N LYS A 54 -2.14 -5.25 -16.28
CA LYS A 54 -3.30 -5.61 -15.45
C LYS A 54 -3.16 -7.02 -14.92
N GLY A 55 -3.92 -7.33 -13.87
CA GLY A 55 -3.95 -8.67 -13.33
C GLY A 55 -4.78 -8.79 -12.07
N ASN A 56 -4.63 -9.91 -11.38
CA ASN A 56 -5.21 -10.15 -10.07
C ASN A 56 -4.11 -10.44 -9.04
N CYS A 57 -4.35 -10.04 -7.81
CA CYS A 57 -3.35 -10.14 -6.76
C CYS A 57 -3.99 -10.58 -5.45
N TYR A 58 -3.21 -11.34 -4.68
CA TYR A 58 -3.54 -11.87 -3.38
C TYR A 58 -2.42 -11.53 -2.41
N ILE A 59 -2.76 -10.97 -1.27
CA ILE A 59 -1.83 -10.69 -0.18
C ILE A 59 -2.33 -11.40 1.07
N LYS A 60 -1.42 -12.03 1.82
CA LYS A 60 -1.65 -12.50 3.17
C LYS A 60 -0.55 -11.95 4.06
N TYR A 61 -0.94 -11.12 5.01
CA TYR A 61 0.00 -10.54 5.95
C TYR A 61 0.47 -11.58 6.98
N PRO A 62 1.78 -11.53 7.38
CA PRO A 62 2.82 -10.68 6.81
C PRO A 62 3.49 -11.31 5.58
N LEU A 63 3.95 -10.48 4.68
CA LEU A 63 4.96 -10.75 3.62
C LEU A 63 4.60 -11.74 2.51
N LEU A 64 3.40 -12.33 2.50
CA LEU A 64 2.97 -13.26 1.45
C LEU A 64 2.18 -12.51 0.36
N MET A 65 2.56 -12.72 -0.90
CA MET A 65 1.90 -12.09 -2.05
C MET A 65 1.97 -12.99 -3.29
N ARG A 66 0.92 -13.02 -4.09
CA ARG A 66 0.91 -13.61 -5.41
C ARG A 66 0.09 -12.76 -6.36
N CYS A 67 0.72 -12.25 -7.41
CA CYS A 67 0.08 -11.49 -8.47
C CYS A 67 0.26 -12.19 -9.81
N ASN A 68 -0.83 -12.41 -10.51
CA ASN A 68 -0.85 -12.98 -11.86
C ASN A 68 -1.13 -11.85 -12.84
N TYR A 69 -0.22 -11.60 -13.77
CA TYR A 69 -0.33 -10.54 -14.75
C TYR A 69 -0.96 -11.06 -16.03
N GLN A 70 -1.88 -10.29 -16.58
CA GLN A 70 -2.52 -10.55 -17.87
C GLN A 70 -1.65 -9.99 -19.00
N ASN A 71 -0.54 -10.64 -19.30
CA ASN A 71 0.37 -10.22 -20.37
C ASN A 71 0.92 -11.43 -21.16
N ALA A 72 1.45 -11.14 -22.35
CA ALA A 72 1.98 -12.18 -23.26
C ALA A 72 3.12 -13.02 -22.66
N LYS A 73 3.79 -12.53 -21.62
CA LYS A 73 4.89 -13.24 -20.93
C LYS A 73 4.37 -14.19 -19.85
N GLN A 74 3.06 -14.16 -19.55
CA GLN A 74 2.45 -14.89 -18.44
C GLN A 74 3.21 -14.67 -17.14
N LYS A 75 3.45 -13.39 -16.82
CA LYS A 75 4.23 -12.99 -15.66
C LYS A 75 3.46 -13.29 -14.37
N ILE A 76 4.14 -13.90 -13.40
CA ILE A 76 3.65 -14.08 -12.03
C ILE A 76 4.69 -13.51 -11.09
N LEU A 77 4.25 -12.80 -10.07
CA LEU A 77 5.08 -12.34 -8.97
C LEU A 77 4.62 -13.04 -7.69
N ILE A 78 5.57 -13.68 -6.99
CA ILE A 78 5.28 -14.36 -5.72
C ILE A 78 6.26 -13.88 -4.66
N SER A 79 5.73 -13.52 -3.48
CA SER A 79 6.51 -13.39 -2.25
C SER A 79 6.13 -14.51 -1.30
N ASN A 80 7.14 -15.27 -0.82
CA ASN A 80 6.97 -16.33 0.17
C ASN A 80 7.37 -15.89 1.59
N GLY A 81 7.55 -14.59 1.81
CA GLY A 81 7.98 -14.02 3.09
C GLY A 81 9.49 -13.78 3.21
N LYS A 82 10.31 -14.45 2.42
CA LYS A 82 11.78 -14.30 2.38
C LYS A 82 12.28 -13.81 1.02
N THR A 83 11.69 -14.32 -0.04
CA THR A 83 12.10 -14.12 -1.43
C THR A 83 10.91 -13.63 -2.25
N VAL A 84 11.18 -12.69 -3.14
CA VAL A 84 10.28 -12.29 -4.24
C VAL A 84 10.76 -12.99 -5.50
N ALA A 85 9.88 -13.79 -6.11
CA ALA A 85 10.12 -14.45 -7.38
C ALA A 85 9.34 -13.77 -8.49
N VAL A 86 10.01 -13.38 -9.57
CA VAL A 86 9.40 -12.93 -10.83
C VAL A 86 9.48 -14.05 -11.84
N ILE A 87 8.35 -14.67 -12.12
CA ILE A 87 8.22 -15.84 -12.99
C ILE A 87 7.73 -15.37 -14.35
N LYS A 88 8.43 -15.75 -15.42
CA LYS A 88 8.02 -15.57 -16.81
C LYS A 88 7.71 -16.94 -17.41
N LYS A 89 6.48 -17.44 -17.21
CA LYS A 89 6.09 -18.81 -17.59
C LYS A 89 6.38 -19.15 -19.05
N LYS A 90 6.09 -18.21 -19.96
CA LYS A 90 6.38 -18.40 -21.40
C LYS A 90 7.84 -18.77 -21.68
N TYR A 91 8.76 -18.31 -20.87
CA TYR A 91 10.22 -18.55 -21.04
C TYR A 91 10.77 -19.58 -20.06
N LYS A 92 9.92 -20.17 -19.22
CA LYS A 92 10.33 -21.09 -18.15
C LYS A 92 11.47 -20.54 -17.28
N LYS A 93 11.37 -19.25 -16.88
CA LYS A 93 12.41 -18.54 -16.11
C LYS A 93 11.87 -17.94 -14.85
N ILE A 94 12.64 -18.07 -13.75
CA ILE A 94 12.37 -17.46 -12.46
C ILE A 94 13.55 -16.57 -12.05
N TYR A 95 13.24 -15.33 -11.66
CA TYR A 95 14.22 -14.39 -11.10
C TYR A 95 13.92 -14.23 -9.63
N TYR A 96 14.92 -14.36 -8.77
CA TYR A 96 14.79 -14.33 -7.32
C TYR A 96 15.42 -13.07 -6.75
N TYR A 97 14.71 -12.41 -5.83
CA TYR A 97 15.16 -11.21 -5.13
C TYR A 97 14.89 -11.37 -3.63
N PRO A 98 15.85 -11.09 -2.72
CA PRO A 98 15.57 -11.00 -1.30
C PRO A 98 14.48 -9.94 -1.07
N ILE A 99 13.40 -10.28 -0.36
CA ILE A 99 12.30 -9.33 -0.16
C ILE A 99 12.74 -8.03 0.53
N LYS A 100 13.72 -8.11 1.44
CA LYS A 100 14.22 -6.99 2.23
C LYS A 100 14.80 -5.84 1.39
N ILE A 101 15.28 -6.12 0.17
CA ILE A 101 15.83 -5.09 -0.73
C ILE A 101 14.79 -4.55 -1.71
N THR A 102 13.55 -4.98 -1.60
CA THR A 102 12.45 -4.54 -2.48
C THR A 102 11.47 -3.66 -1.73
N PRO A 103 10.79 -2.70 -2.39
CA PRO A 103 9.71 -1.91 -1.77
C PRO A 103 8.58 -2.77 -1.20
N LEU A 104 8.41 -4.01 -1.69
CA LEU A 104 7.41 -4.95 -1.20
C LEU A 104 7.61 -5.33 0.26
N PHE A 105 8.83 -5.26 0.79
CA PHE A 105 9.08 -5.52 2.21
C PHE A 105 8.28 -4.56 3.11
N THR A 106 8.20 -3.29 2.74
CA THR A 106 7.40 -2.31 3.48
C THR A 106 5.91 -2.51 3.23
N ILE A 107 5.51 -2.68 1.95
CA ILE A 107 4.10 -2.82 1.54
C ILE A 107 3.45 -4.07 2.15
N LEU A 108 4.17 -5.17 2.24
CA LEU A 108 3.68 -6.45 2.74
C LEU A 108 3.90 -6.65 4.26
N ASN A 109 4.54 -5.70 4.92
CA ASN A 109 4.69 -5.69 6.38
C ASN A 109 3.67 -4.72 6.99
N LYS A 110 2.53 -5.28 7.43
CA LYS A 110 1.42 -4.50 7.99
C LYS A 110 1.85 -3.63 9.17
N GLU A 111 2.64 -4.18 10.10
CA GLU A 111 3.12 -3.44 11.27
C GLU A 111 3.99 -2.23 10.85
N LYS A 112 4.84 -2.42 9.83
CA LYS A 112 5.65 -1.34 9.29
C LYS A 112 4.78 -0.24 8.69
N ILE A 113 3.75 -0.59 7.90
CA ILE A 113 2.79 0.38 7.35
C ILE A 113 2.06 1.13 8.47
N LEU A 114 1.54 0.42 9.47
CA LEU A 114 0.83 1.03 10.59
C LEU A 114 1.69 2.04 11.34
N ASN A 115 2.95 1.68 11.62
CA ASN A 115 3.91 2.59 12.25
C ASN A 115 4.21 3.81 11.36
N LEU A 116 4.43 3.61 10.06
CA LEU A 116 4.66 4.70 9.13
C LEU A 116 3.47 5.66 9.08
N ILE A 117 2.24 5.15 8.98
CA ILE A 117 1.03 5.96 8.99
C ILE A 117 0.91 6.73 10.32
N LYS A 118 1.15 6.08 11.45
CA LYS A 118 1.03 6.69 12.79
C LYS A 118 1.90 7.94 12.96
N PHE A 119 3.09 7.95 12.37
CA PHE A 119 4.07 9.05 12.51
C PHE A 119 4.12 10.00 11.31
N SER A 120 3.28 9.81 10.29
CA SER A 120 3.24 10.66 9.10
C SER A 120 1.95 11.48 9.06
N LYS A 121 2.03 12.67 8.46
CA LYS A 121 0.83 13.47 8.20
C LYS A 121 0.20 13.04 6.88
N PRO A 122 -1.14 12.86 6.83
CA PRO A 122 -1.81 12.56 5.58
C PRO A 122 -1.76 13.76 4.64
N ILE A 123 -1.43 13.51 3.38
CA ILE A 123 -1.49 14.50 2.31
C ILE A 123 -2.81 14.27 1.58
N LYS A 124 -3.67 15.29 1.55
CA LYS A 124 -4.92 15.23 0.78
C LYS A 124 -4.60 15.49 -0.68
N ASN A 125 -4.51 14.42 -1.48
CA ASN A 125 -4.29 14.52 -2.91
C ASN A 125 -5.63 14.35 -3.66
N GLY A 126 -6.23 15.48 -4.04
CA GLY A 126 -7.51 15.52 -4.74
C GLY A 126 -8.73 15.20 -3.87
N LEU A 127 -9.88 15.02 -4.53
CA LEU A 127 -11.18 14.86 -3.85
C LEU A 127 -11.42 13.43 -3.29
N LYS A 128 -10.75 12.42 -3.82
CA LYS A 128 -11.09 11.00 -3.59
C LYS A 128 -10.03 10.17 -2.85
N VAL A 129 -8.82 10.66 -2.70
CA VAL A 129 -7.68 9.86 -2.20
C VAL A 129 -6.99 10.55 -1.03
N ILE A 130 -6.60 9.76 -0.02
CA ILE A 130 -5.70 10.14 1.06
C ILE A 130 -4.37 9.46 0.78
N MET A 131 -3.30 10.24 0.77
CA MET A 131 -1.95 9.77 0.50
C MET A 131 -1.07 9.94 1.74
N PHE A 132 -0.24 8.93 2.02
CA PHE A 132 0.90 9.03 2.92
C PHE A 132 2.17 8.84 2.10
N GLU A 133 3.14 9.72 2.30
CA GLU A 133 4.44 9.66 1.63
C GLU A 133 5.53 9.34 2.66
N PHE A 134 6.39 8.39 2.31
CA PHE A 134 7.46 7.89 3.16
C PHE A 134 8.79 7.96 2.43
N ASN A 135 9.67 8.80 2.94
CA ASN A 135 11.02 8.98 2.43
C ASN A 135 11.99 8.24 3.36
N ASP A 136 12.13 6.94 3.15
CA ASP A 136 13.13 6.11 3.83
C ASP A 136 14.25 5.77 2.84
N LYS A 137 15.52 5.75 3.30
CA LYS A 137 16.68 5.35 2.48
C LYS A 137 16.52 3.96 1.86
N GLN A 138 15.67 3.10 2.44
CA GLN A 138 15.36 1.74 1.95
C GLN A 138 14.06 1.67 1.11
N SER A 139 13.15 2.62 1.23
CA SER A 139 11.80 2.55 0.62
C SER A 139 11.62 3.36 -0.65
N ASN A 140 12.68 4.02 -1.18
CA ASN A 140 12.67 4.72 -2.47
C ASN A 140 11.39 5.53 -2.73
N ASN A 141 11.05 6.48 -1.84
CA ASN A 141 9.87 7.35 -1.98
C ASN A 141 8.55 6.56 -2.14
N LEU A 142 8.25 5.71 -1.18
CA LEU A 142 6.99 4.98 -1.13
C LEU A 142 5.83 5.95 -0.83
N LYS A 143 4.81 5.96 -1.69
CA LYS A 143 3.52 6.58 -1.41
C LYS A 143 2.45 5.50 -1.28
N ILE A 144 1.61 5.61 -0.27
CA ILE A 144 0.49 4.69 -0.03
C ILE A 144 -0.82 5.48 -0.14
N PHE A 145 -1.78 4.90 -0.84
CA PHE A 145 -3.07 5.51 -1.14
C PHE A 145 -4.22 4.79 -0.44
N PHE A 146 -5.12 5.57 0.14
CA PHE A 146 -6.38 5.09 0.70
C PHE A 146 -7.54 5.83 0.05
N ASP A 147 -8.66 5.15 -0.15
CA ASP A 147 -9.91 5.79 -0.57
C ASP A 147 -10.43 6.70 0.56
N LYS A 148 -10.82 7.93 0.23
CA LYS A 148 -11.23 8.92 1.22
C LYS A 148 -12.55 8.57 1.91
N ASN A 149 -13.45 7.89 1.21
CA ASN A 149 -14.78 7.55 1.72
C ASN A 149 -14.76 6.22 2.46
N SER A 150 -14.24 5.17 1.81
CA SER A 150 -14.19 3.84 2.39
C SER A 150 -13.00 3.61 3.32
N LEU A 151 -11.95 4.46 3.27
CA LEU A 151 -10.67 4.32 3.98
C LEU A 151 -9.95 3.00 3.66
N GLU A 152 -10.31 2.38 2.54
CA GLU A 152 -9.68 1.15 2.09
C GLU A 152 -8.38 1.41 1.35
N PHE A 153 -7.49 0.42 1.40
CA PHE A 153 -6.23 0.47 0.68
C PHE A 153 -6.47 0.55 -0.82
N LYS A 154 -5.97 1.60 -1.48
CA LYS A 154 -6.23 1.91 -2.90
C LYS A 154 -5.02 1.63 -3.79
N GLY A 155 -3.83 1.48 -3.20
CA GLY A 155 -2.61 1.19 -3.95
C GLY A 155 -1.39 1.88 -3.40
N TRP A 156 -0.33 1.89 -4.19
CA TRP A 156 0.94 2.51 -3.84
C TRP A 156 1.67 3.02 -5.08
N GLU A 157 2.63 3.90 -4.85
CA GLU A 157 3.63 4.35 -5.83
C GLU A 157 5.02 4.12 -5.26
N THR A 158 5.91 3.58 -6.08
CA THR A 158 7.33 3.38 -5.78
C THR A 158 8.18 3.77 -6.98
N LYS A 159 9.50 3.63 -6.88
CA LYS A 159 10.41 3.71 -8.03
C LYS A 159 10.99 2.34 -8.34
N ASP A 160 11.19 2.06 -9.63
CA ASP A 160 11.96 0.90 -10.08
C ASP A 160 13.48 1.17 -10.03
N ALA A 161 14.30 0.19 -10.43
CA ALA A 161 15.75 0.31 -10.45
C ALA A 161 16.28 1.38 -11.45
N TYR A 162 15.44 1.84 -12.36
CA TYR A 162 15.75 2.89 -13.35
C TYR A 162 15.15 4.25 -12.95
N SER A 163 14.67 4.38 -11.72
CA SER A 163 14.00 5.58 -11.18
C SER A 163 12.67 5.94 -11.86
N ASN A 164 12.07 5.04 -12.64
CA ASN A 164 10.73 5.23 -13.15
C ASN A 164 9.70 5.09 -12.04
N ASN A 165 8.66 5.91 -12.06
CA ASN A 165 7.55 5.75 -11.14
C ASN A 165 6.75 4.48 -11.50
N VAL A 166 6.51 3.65 -10.49
CA VAL A 166 5.68 2.44 -10.57
C VAL A 166 4.42 2.71 -9.76
N ILE A 167 3.31 2.95 -10.44
CA ILE A 167 2.01 3.20 -9.82
C ILE A 167 1.20 1.91 -9.86
N PHE A 168 0.80 1.43 -8.69
CA PHE A 168 0.00 0.23 -8.54
C PHE A 168 -1.37 0.60 -7.95
N THR A 169 -2.43 0.42 -8.73
CA THR A 169 -3.80 0.77 -8.36
C THR A 169 -4.63 -0.48 -8.10
N ILE A 170 -5.30 -0.52 -6.96
CA ILE A 170 -6.17 -1.60 -6.51
C ILE A 170 -7.60 -1.35 -6.98
N ILE A 171 -8.24 -2.38 -7.53
CA ILE A 171 -9.60 -2.40 -8.04
C ILE A 171 -10.31 -3.61 -7.43
N ASP A 172 -11.59 -3.49 -7.10
CA ASP A 172 -12.45 -4.57 -6.57
C ASP A 172 -11.85 -5.28 -5.35
N LEU A 173 -11.39 -4.49 -4.38
CA LEU A 173 -10.77 -4.99 -3.16
C LEU A 173 -11.74 -5.84 -2.33
N LYS A 174 -11.29 -7.04 -1.96
CA LYS A 174 -11.94 -7.93 -1.01
C LYS A 174 -10.96 -8.24 0.13
N THR A 175 -11.43 -8.15 1.37
CA THR A 175 -10.62 -8.38 2.56
C THR A 175 -11.00 -9.68 3.26
N ASN A 176 -10.07 -10.23 4.02
CA ASN A 176 -10.27 -11.32 4.96
C ASN A 176 -10.83 -12.63 4.36
N LYS A 177 -10.55 -12.89 3.07
CA LYS A 177 -10.83 -14.19 2.45
C LYS A 177 -9.80 -15.22 2.91
N THR A 178 -10.25 -16.45 3.11
CA THR A 178 -9.36 -17.56 3.48
C THR A 178 -8.43 -17.89 2.32
N ILE A 179 -7.11 -17.78 2.54
CA ILE A 179 -6.07 -18.15 1.56
C ILE A 179 -5.06 -19.06 2.25
N GLN A 180 -4.84 -20.24 1.68
CA GLN A 180 -3.88 -21.21 2.22
C GLN A 180 -2.45 -20.79 1.90
N ASP A 181 -1.50 -21.03 2.80
CA ASP A 181 -0.09 -20.62 2.62
C ASP A 181 0.58 -21.29 1.42
N LYS A 182 0.17 -22.52 1.07
CA LYS A 182 0.66 -23.22 -0.12
C LYS A 182 0.44 -22.44 -1.41
N PHE A 183 -0.54 -21.52 -1.46
CA PHE A 183 -0.81 -20.67 -2.61
C PHE A 183 0.34 -19.71 -2.93
N PHE A 184 1.17 -19.39 -1.93
CA PHE A 184 2.32 -18.49 -2.05
C PHE A 184 3.66 -19.23 -2.21
N LYS A 185 3.62 -20.56 -2.42
CA LYS A 185 4.82 -21.34 -2.71
C LYS A 185 5.39 -20.97 -4.09
N ILE A 186 6.68 -20.71 -4.13
CA ILE A 186 7.39 -20.48 -5.39
C ILE A 186 7.65 -21.86 -6.02
N PRO A 187 7.21 -22.10 -7.28
CA PRO A 187 7.49 -23.35 -7.98
C PRO A 187 8.98 -23.46 -8.34
N LYS A 188 9.42 -24.62 -8.71
CA LYS A 188 10.72 -24.81 -9.36
C LYS A 188 10.61 -24.46 -10.85
N GLU A 189 11.75 -24.20 -11.52
CA GLU A 189 11.75 -23.92 -12.98
C GLU A 189 11.28 -25.12 -13.80
N GLU A 190 11.56 -26.33 -13.34
CA GLU A 190 11.12 -27.58 -13.98
C GLU A 190 9.59 -27.78 -13.95
N ASP A 191 8.89 -27.11 -13.03
CA ASP A 191 7.43 -27.21 -12.87
C ASP A 191 6.66 -26.13 -13.68
N LEU A 192 7.35 -25.31 -14.50
CA LEU A 192 6.76 -24.18 -15.24
C LEU A 192 6.20 -24.58 -16.63
#